data_8d2b7e210e5f1358c8589a55c9e2b46c
#
_entry.id   8d2b7e210e5f1358c8589a55c9e2b46c
#
_cell.length_a   1.000
_cell.length_b   1.000
_cell.length_c   1.000
_cell.angle_alpha   90.00
_cell.angle_beta   90.00
_cell.angle_gamma   90.00
#
_symmetry.space_group_name_H-M   'P 1'
#
loop_
_entity.id
_entity.type
_entity.pdbx_description
1 polymer ?
#
loop_
_entity_poly.entity_id
_entity_poly.type
_entity_poly.pdbx_seq_one_letter_code
_entity_poly.pdbx_strand_id
1 'polypeptide(L)'
;GIPDNTISTTLVSPLDDIDALRYLFGEYPGTIAAVLIEPLPANNGLLIQRNEFLAEVKELCEEDGALLVFDEVISGFRFRNGGYSEVCGVVPDITALGKIIGGGLPVGAYGAREEVMQQLSPLGPVYQAGTLSGNPLAMMAGKSTLGLLDEGAYDCLLYTSPSPRDRTR
;
A
#
# COMPACT_ATOMS: atom_id res chain seq x y z
N GLY A 1 -13.18 -16.44 -13.04
CA GLY A 1 -13.78 -17.24 -12.03
C GLY A 1 -14.18 -16.51 -10.75
N ILE A 2 -14.44 -15.19 -10.79
CA ILE A 2 -14.96 -14.44 -9.62
C ILE A 2 -16.49 -14.46 -9.71
N PRO A 3 -17.23 -14.80 -8.64
CA PRO A 3 -18.69 -14.77 -8.65
C PRO A 3 -19.26 -13.37 -8.90
N ASP A 4 -20.37 -13.27 -9.62
CA ASP A 4 -20.98 -12.00 -10.01
C ASP A 4 -21.33 -11.10 -8.83
N ASN A 5 -21.77 -11.66 -7.71
CA ASN A 5 -22.07 -10.92 -6.48
C ASN A 5 -20.82 -10.29 -5.83
N THR A 6 -19.64 -10.83 -6.09
CA THR A 6 -18.37 -10.22 -5.65
C THR A 6 -17.95 -9.11 -6.60
N ILE A 7 -18.11 -9.33 -7.91
CA ILE A 7 -17.82 -8.31 -8.93
C ILE A 7 -18.70 -7.08 -8.72
N SER A 8 -19.98 -7.26 -8.41
CA SER A 8 -20.95 -6.15 -8.24
C SER A 8 -20.60 -5.19 -7.08
N THR A 9 -19.73 -5.59 -6.16
CA THR A 9 -19.27 -4.74 -5.05
C THR A 9 -17.88 -4.15 -5.27
N THR A 10 -17.33 -4.29 -6.48
CA THR A 10 -15.98 -3.79 -6.81
C THR A 10 -16.06 -2.92 -8.05
N LEU A 11 -15.69 -1.66 -7.90
CA LEU A 11 -15.56 -0.71 -8.99
C LEU A 11 -14.09 -0.66 -9.44
N VAL A 12 -13.86 -0.45 -10.73
CA VAL A 12 -12.51 -0.34 -11.29
C VAL A 12 -12.40 0.99 -12.01
N SER A 13 -11.39 1.78 -11.65
CA SER A 13 -11.04 3.04 -12.31
C SER A 13 -9.70 2.91 -13.05
N PRO A 14 -9.53 3.57 -14.19
CA PRO A 14 -8.21 3.70 -14.81
C PRO A 14 -7.22 4.37 -13.87
N LEU A 15 -5.97 3.94 -13.94
CA LEU A 15 -4.88 4.50 -13.15
C LEU A 15 -4.55 5.92 -13.63
N ASP A 16 -4.26 6.82 -12.70
CA ASP A 16 -3.90 8.23 -12.94
C ASP A 16 -4.98 9.04 -13.71
N ASP A 17 -6.25 8.62 -13.60
CA ASP A 17 -7.42 9.27 -14.18
C ASP A 17 -8.40 9.69 -13.07
N ILE A 18 -8.23 10.92 -12.58
CA ILE A 18 -9.07 11.45 -11.49
C ILE A 18 -10.51 11.71 -11.93
N ASP A 19 -10.74 12.03 -13.19
CA ASP A 19 -12.08 12.32 -13.68
C ASP A 19 -12.93 11.04 -13.74
N ALA A 20 -12.32 9.91 -14.13
CA ALA A 20 -12.97 8.61 -14.05
C ALA A 20 -13.30 8.24 -12.60
N LEU A 21 -12.42 8.52 -11.66
CA LEU A 21 -12.69 8.25 -10.24
C LEU A 21 -13.79 9.17 -9.69
N ARG A 22 -13.78 10.46 -9.99
CA ARG A 22 -14.84 11.41 -9.62
C ARG A 22 -16.19 10.99 -10.18
N TYR A 23 -16.23 10.50 -11.41
CA TYR A 23 -17.46 9.97 -11.99
C TYR A 23 -18.03 8.81 -11.17
N LEU A 24 -17.18 7.86 -10.73
CA LEU A 24 -17.62 6.74 -9.88
C LEU A 24 -18.15 7.22 -8.52
N PHE A 25 -17.50 8.16 -7.86
CA PHE A 25 -17.99 8.72 -6.61
C PHE A 25 -19.32 9.47 -6.81
N GLY A 26 -19.50 10.14 -7.95
CA GLY A 26 -20.77 10.78 -8.32
C GLY A 26 -21.91 9.80 -8.58
N GLU A 27 -21.63 8.62 -9.15
CA GLU A 27 -22.62 7.56 -9.39
C GLU A 27 -22.98 6.78 -8.11
N TYR A 28 -22.04 6.68 -7.15
CA TYR A 28 -22.18 5.89 -5.93
C TYR A 28 -21.93 6.71 -4.64
N PRO A 29 -22.56 7.89 -4.43
CA PRO A 29 -22.22 8.79 -3.34
C PRO A 29 -22.46 8.16 -1.97
N GLY A 30 -21.46 8.26 -1.08
CA GLY A 30 -21.49 7.76 0.29
C GLY A 30 -21.58 6.24 0.40
N THR A 31 -21.35 5.50 -0.69
CA THR A 31 -21.44 4.02 -0.68
C THR A 31 -20.09 3.35 -0.91
N ILE A 32 -19.09 4.08 -1.39
CA ILE A 32 -17.73 3.57 -1.59
C ILE A 32 -17.02 3.48 -0.24
N ALA A 33 -16.74 2.27 0.21
CA ALA A 33 -16.08 2.05 1.50
C ALA A 33 -14.60 2.44 1.48
N ALA A 34 -13.90 2.17 0.38
CA ALA A 34 -12.48 2.45 0.27
C ALA A 34 -12.01 2.50 -1.19
N VAL A 35 -10.94 3.24 -1.44
CA VAL A 35 -10.11 3.15 -2.64
C VAL A 35 -8.84 2.40 -2.29
N LEU A 36 -8.62 1.25 -2.95
CA LEU A 36 -7.39 0.47 -2.83
C LEU A 36 -6.50 0.74 -4.05
N ILE A 37 -5.29 1.20 -3.80
CA ILE A 37 -4.34 1.56 -4.86
C ILE A 37 -2.90 1.19 -4.46
N GLU A 38 -2.13 0.63 -5.40
CA GLU A 38 -0.67 0.65 -5.28
C GLU A 38 -0.19 2.07 -5.61
N PRO A 39 0.43 2.83 -4.68
CA PRO A 39 0.90 4.19 -4.98
C PRO A 39 2.02 4.19 -6.02
N LEU A 40 2.69 3.06 -6.19
CA LEU A 40 3.68 2.80 -7.23
C LEU A 40 3.49 1.37 -7.78
N PRO A 41 2.57 1.15 -8.73
CA PRO A 41 2.36 -0.15 -9.35
C PRO A 41 3.63 -0.66 -10.02
N ALA A 42 4.15 -1.79 -9.58
CA ALA A 42 5.40 -2.35 -10.07
C ALA A 42 5.20 -3.53 -11.03
N ASN A 43 4.13 -4.28 -10.90
CA ASN A 43 3.88 -5.46 -11.73
C ASN A 43 3.61 -5.13 -13.21
N ASN A 44 3.19 -3.91 -13.50
CA ASN A 44 2.84 -3.43 -14.83
C ASN A 44 3.98 -2.62 -15.50
N GLY A 45 5.20 -2.71 -14.98
CA GLY A 45 6.36 -2.01 -15.52
C GLY A 45 6.76 -0.74 -14.77
N LEU A 46 6.46 -0.66 -13.49
CA LEU A 46 6.81 0.46 -12.60
C LEU A 46 6.16 1.77 -13.07
N LEU A 47 4.86 1.86 -12.90
CA LEU A 47 4.08 3.03 -13.31
C LEU A 47 4.14 4.12 -12.22
N ILE A 48 4.87 5.18 -12.48
CA ILE A 48 4.94 6.33 -11.56
C ILE A 48 3.68 7.16 -11.75
N GLN A 49 2.87 7.25 -10.69
CA GLN A 49 1.69 8.10 -10.66
C GLN A 49 2.07 9.53 -10.27
N ARG A 50 1.31 10.50 -10.73
CA ARG A 50 1.49 11.89 -10.31
C ARG A 50 1.12 12.04 -8.83
N ASN A 51 1.93 12.77 -8.08
CA ASN A 51 1.63 13.03 -6.66
C ASN A 51 0.32 13.82 -6.50
N GLU A 52 0.01 14.70 -7.44
CA GLU A 52 -1.23 15.45 -7.49
C GLU A 52 -2.44 14.52 -7.61
N PHE A 53 -2.35 13.47 -8.46
CA PHE A 53 -3.40 12.46 -8.56
C PHE A 53 -3.63 11.75 -7.22
N LEU A 54 -2.57 11.30 -6.56
CA LEU A 54 -2.68 10.62 -5.26
C LEU A 54 -3.29 11.55 -4.18
N ALA A 55 -2.94 12.85 -4.21
CA ALA A 55 -3.51 13.83 -3.31
C ALA A 55 -5.01 14.05 -3.58
N GLU A 56 -5.41 14.19 -4.84
CA GLU A 56 -6.81 14.33 -5.22
C GLU A 56 -7.63 13.09 -4.89
N VAL A 57 -7.05 11.86 -5.01
CA VAL A 57 -7.71 10.63 -4.56
C VAL A 57 -7.96 10.66 -3.05
N LYS A 58 -6.99 11.16 -2.27
CA LYS A 58 -7.15 11.31 -0.81
C LYS A 58 -8.26 12.30 -0.47
N GLU A 59 -8.28 13.47 -1.10
CA GLU A 59 -9.31 14.50 -0.90
C GLU A 59 -10.70 13.94 -1.24
N LEU A 60 -10.84 13.26 -2.36
CA LEU A 60 -12.09 12.66 -2.80
C LEU A 60 -12.60 11.59 -1.83
N CYS A 61 -11.71 10.77 -1.27
CA CYS A 61 -12.05 9.81 -0.24
C CYS A 61 -12.54 10.51 1.04
N GLU A 62 -11.88 11.57 1.47
CA GLU A 62 -12.25 12.33 2.66
C GLU A 62 -13.63 13.02 2.50
N GLU A 63 -13.91 13.61 1.33
CA GLU A 63 -15.19 14.25 1.02
C GLU A 63 -16.38 13.28 1.06
N ASP A 64 -16.19 12.04 0.58
CA ASP A 64 -17.26 11.03 0.52
C ASP A 64 -17.32 10.13 1.77
N GLY A 65 -16.32 10.22 2.67
CA GLY A 65 -16.20 9.37 3.85
C GLY A 65 -15.63 7.99 3.59
N ALA A 66 -15.00 7.78 2.43
CA ALA A 66 -14.29 6.56 2.07
C ALA A 66 -12.88 6.52 2.69
N LEU A 67 -12.26 5.34 2.77
CA LEU A 67 -10.88 5.18 3.23
C LEU A 67 -9.93 5.07 2.03
N LEU A 68 -8.78 5.74 2.09
CA LEU A 68 -7.69 5.51 1.17
C LEU A 68 -6.79 4.40 1.70
N VAL A 69 -6.62 3.33 0.93
CA VAL A 69 -5.76 2.18 1.25
C VAL A 69 -4.59 2.14 0.27
N PHE A 70 -3.37 2.29 0.77
CA PHE A 70 -2.17 2.04 -0.02
C PHE A 70 -1.75 0.58 0.09
N ASP A 71 -1.72 -0.11 -1.04
CA ASP A 71 -1.03 -1.39 -1.15
C ASP A 71 0.47 -1.12 -1.35
N GLU A 72 1.19 -1.15 -0.26
CA GLU A 72 2.64 -0.97 -0.21
C GLU A 72 3.39 -2.30 -0.05
N VAL A 73 2.79 -3.40 -0.45
CA VAL A 73 3.44 -4.72 -0.43
C VAL A 73 4.73 -4.74 -1.24
N ILE A 74 4.83 -3.92 -2.31
CA ILE A 74 6.05 -3.76 -3.09
C ILE A 74 6.83 -2.49 -2.71
N SER A 75 6.15 -1.35 -2.57
CA SER A 75 6.81 -0.05 -2.37
C SER A 75 7.30 0.18 -0.94
N GLY A 76 6.65 -0.42 0.07
CA GLY A 76 7.03 -0.25 1.47
C GLY A 76 8.48 -0.64 1.76
N PHE A 77 9.20 0.22 2.45
CA PHE A 77 10.63 0.07 2.79
C PHE A 77 11.58 -0.08 1.59
N ARG A 78 11.15 0.32 0.39
CA ARG A 78 11.99 0.16 -0.81
C ARG A 78 12.83 1.39 -1.12
N PHE A 79 12.32 2.57 -0.82
CA PHE A 79 12.96 3.85 -1.17
C PHE A 79 13.59 4.54 0.04
N ARG A 80 13.06 4.28 1.21
CA ARG A 80 13.54 4.76 2.50
C ARG A 80 12.95 3.92 3.63
N ASN A 81 13.36 4.18 4.85
CA ASN A 81 12.82 3.53 6.04
C ASN A 81 11.40 4.06 6.32
N GLY A 82 10.41 3.45 5.67
CA GLY A 82 9.00 3.84 5.75
C GLY A 82 8.22 3.47 4.50
N GLY A 83 7.02 4.04 4.39
CA GLY A 83 6.13 3.85 3.25
C GLY A 83 6.41 4.81 2.09
N TYR A 84 5.73 4.57 0.98
CA TYR A 84 5.76 5.46 -0.18
C TYR A 84 5.10 6.81 0.11
N SER A 85 4.27 6.90 1.14
CA SER A 85 3.74 8.15 1.69
C SER A 85 4.82 9.19 1.98
N GLU A 86 5.99 8.75 2.44
CA GLU A 86 7.17 9.61 2.67
C GLU A 86 7.80 10.14 1.37
N VAL A 87 7.47 9.54 0.25
CA VAL A 87 7.95 9.93 -1.09
C VAL A 87 6.93 10.83 -1.79
N CYS A 88 5.66 10.44 -1.81
CA CYS A 88 4.60 11.17 -2.50
C CYS A 88 3.96 12.28 -1.65
N GLY A 89 4.19 12.29 -0.33
CA GLY A 89 3.60 13.28 0.59
C GLY A 89 2.12 13.04 0.94
N VAL A 90 1.53 11.91 0.51
CA VAL A 90 0.14 11.55 0.77
C VAL A 90 0.09 10.44 1.81
N VAL A 91 -0.63 10.68 2.90
CA VAL A 91 -0.80 9.71 4.00
C VAL A 91 -2.11 8.96 3.82
N PRO A 92 -2.10 7.64 3.56
CA PRO A 92 -3.31 6.85 3.45
C PRO A 92 -3.96 6.62 4.83
N ASP A 93 -5.21 6.18 4.84
CA ASP A 93 -5.90 5.75 6.06
C ASP A 93 -5.44 4.37 6.52
N ILE A 94 -5.12 3.50 5.55
CA ILE A 94 -4.62 2.15 5.79
C ILE A 94 -3.43 1.90 4.86
N THR A 95 -2.39 1.28 5.38
CA THR A 95 -1.24 0.79 4.59
C THR A 95 -1.12 -0.72 4.73
N ALA A 96 -1.10 -1.44 3.60
CA ALA A 96 -0.80 -2.86 3.55
C ALA A 96 0.69 -3.07 3.20
N LEU A 97 1.37 -3.93 3.94
CA LEU A 97 2.80 -4.20 3.83
C LEU A 97 3.07 -5.71 3.66
N GLY A 98 4.16 -6.02 3.01
CA GLY A 98 4.60 -7.41 2.79
C GLY A 98 6.05 -7.48 2.33
N LYS A 99 6.41 -8.55 1.67
CA LYS A 99 7.75 -8.76 1.04
C LYS A 99 8.92 -8.39 1.97
N ILE A 100 9.50 -7.19 1.84
CA ILE A 100 10.69 -6.74 2.60
C ILE A 100 10.50 -6.93 4.10
N ILE A 101 9.32 -6.63 4.65
CA ILE A 101 9.06 -6.75 6.08
C ILE A 101 9.17 -8.18 6.62
N GLY A 102 9.20 -9.17 5.77
CA GLY A 102 9.35 -10.58 6.13
C GLY A 102 10.78 -11.07 6.16
N GLY A 103 11.75 -10.30 5.64
CA GLY A 103 13.14 -10.75 5.59
C GLY A 103 13.35 -12.06 4.82
N GLY A 104 12.54 -12.29 3.76
CA GLY A 104 12.52 -13.51 2.96
C GLY A 104 11.51 -14.57 3.42
N LEU A 105 10.86 -14.38 4.57
CA LEU A 105 9.80 -15.25 5.06
C LEU A 105 8.41 -14.68 4.78
N PRO A 106 7.35 -15.53 4.73
CA PRO A 106 6.00 -15.08 4.42
C PRO A 106 5.41 -14.26 5.57
N VAL A 107 5.30 -12.95 5.37
CA VAL A 107 4.71 -11.99 6.29
C VAL A 107 3.84 -11.02 5.51
N GLY A 108 2.67 -10.74 6.04
CA GLY A 108 1.85 -9.59 5.68
C GLY A 108 1.51 -8.80 6.93
N ALA A 109 1.42 -7.51 6.78
CA ALA A 109 0.98 -6.61 7.84
C ALA A 109 0.09 -5.52 7.25
N TYR A 110 -0.73 -4.93 8.07
CA TYR A 110 -1.40 -3.67 7.76
C TYR A 110 -1.40 -2.80 8.99
N GLY A 111 -1.42 -1.51 8.75
CA GLY A 111 -1.49 -0.49 9.77
C GLY A 111 -2.42 0.62 9.33
N ALA A 112 -3.05 1.28 10.29
CA ALA A 112 -3.95 2.37 10.04
C ALA A 112 -3.93 3.34 11.22
N ARG A 113 -4.63 4.48 11.08
CA ARG A 113 -4.89 5.37 12.22
C ARG A 113 -5.68 4.64 13.32
N GLU A 114 -5.57 5.12 14.53
CA GLU A 114 -6.07 4.45 15.74
C GLU A 114 -7.57 4.09 15.65
N GLU A 115 -8.41 5.01 15.19
CA GLU A 115 -9.86 4.80 15.09
C GLU A 115 -10.23 3.63 14.17
N VAL A 116 -9.45 3.43 13.10
CA VAL A 116 -9.63 2.31 12.18
C VAL A 116 -9.16 1.02 12.83
N MET A 117 -8.00 1.04 13.49
CA MET A 117 -7.44 -0.16 14.14
C MET A 117 -8.27 -0.60 15.35
N GLN A 118 -8.95 0.31 16.05
CA GLN A 118 -9.88 -0.02 17.14
C GLN A 118 -11.11 -0.81 16.70
N GLN A 119 -11.41 -0.86 15.39
CA GLN A 119 -12.48 -1.73 14.88
C GLN A 119 -12.10 -3.21 14.89
N LEU A 120 -10.84 -3.54 15.10
CA LEU A 120 -10.40 -4.94 15.14
C LEU A 120 -10.68 -5.57 16.50
N SER A 121 -11.07 -6.86 16.47
CA SER A 121 -11.20 -7.68 17.67
C SER A 121 -9.86 -7.74 18.44
N PRO A 122 -9.89 -7.69 19.80
CA PRO A 122 -11.06 -7.72 20.68
C PRO A 122 -11.70 -6.34 20.96
N LEU A 123 -11.14 -5.25 20.46
CA LEU A 123 -11.65 -3.90 20.74
C LEU A 123 -12.91 -3.58 19.91
N GLY A 124 -12.96 -4.06 18.69
CA GLY A 124 -14.06 -3.85 17.75
C GLY A 124 -14.63 -5.15 17.19
N PRO A 125 -15.64 -5.04 16.30
CA PRO A 125 -16.38 -6.21 15.79
C PRO A 125 -15.67 -6.93 14.65
N VAL A 126 -14.60 -6.37 14.07
CA VAL A 126 -13.94 -6.92 12.89
C VAL A 126 -12.94 -7.99 13.31
N TYR A 127 -13.25 -9.25 12.99
CA TYR A 127 -12.35 -10.37 13.29
C TYR A 127 -11.31 -10.55 12.21
N GLN A 128 -10.04 -10.66 12.61
CA GLN A 128 -8.92 -11.02 11.76
C GLN A 128 -8.02 -12.01 12.49
N ALA A 129 -7.72 -13.13 11.87
CA ALA A 129 -6.78 -14.12 12.39
C ALA A 129 -6.12 -14.89 11.25
N GLY A 130 -4.94 -15.43 11.54
CA GLY A 130 -4.21 -16.32 10.65
C GLY A 130 -3.29 -17.23 11.46
N THR A 131 -3.27 -18.52 11.11
CA THR A 131 -2.48 -19.54 11.83
C THR A 131 -0.98 -19.15 11.93
N LEU A 132 -0.44 -18.49 10.91
CA LEU A 132 0.95 -18.07 10.88
C LEU A 132 1.16 -16.60 11.29
N SER A 133 0.09 -15.89 11.69
CA SER A 133 0.21 -14.51 12.16
C SER A 133 1.08 -14.46 13.42
N GLY A 134 2.08 -13.57 13.42
CA GLY A 134 3.02 -13.44 14.52
C GLY A 134 4.00 -14.62 14.68
N ASN A 135 4.20 -15.42 13.64
CA ASN A 135 5.16 -16.52 13.67
C ASN A 135 6.54 -15.99 14.10
N PRO A 136 7.14 -16.53 15.21
CA PRO A 136 8.34 -15.94 15.79
C PRO A 136 9.54 -15.97 14.84
N LEU A 137 9.66 -16.97 13.99
CA LEU A 137 10.76 -17.05 13.02
C LEU A 137 10.63 -15.93 11.98
N ALA A 138 9.44 -15.75 11.43
CA ALA A 138 9.16 -14.68 10.46
C ALA A 138 9.29 -13.28 11.09
N MET A 139 8.85 -13.11 12.34
CA MET A 139 9.00 -11.85 13.07
C MET A 139 10.48 -11.51 13.31
N MET A 140 11.29 -12.49 13.67
CA MET A 140 12.74 -12.28 13.88
C MET A 140 13.48 -11.99 12.58
N ALA A 141 13.14 -12.68 11.47
CA ALA A 141 13.72 -12.41 10.15
C ALA A 141 13.38 -10.98 9.69
N GLY A 142 12.11 -10.58 9.80
CA GLY A 142 11.66 -9.23 9.48
C GLY A 142 12.35 -8.16 10.34
N LYS A 143 12.39 -8.36 11.66
CA LYS A 143 13.08 -7.45 12.57
C LYS A 143 14.56 -7.29 12.22
N SER A 144 15.25 -8.39 11.90
CA SER A 144 16.67 -8.34 11.53
C SER A 144 16.86 -7.60 10.20
N THR A 145 16.01 -7.86 9.20
CA THR A 145 16.08 -7.17 7.91
C THR A 145 15.81 -5.68 8.05
N LEU A 146 14.73 -5.30 8.72
CA LEU A 146 14.37 -3.88 8.92
C LEU A 146 15.44 -3.14 9.76
N GLY A 147 16.08 -3.83 10.69
CA GLY A 147 17.18 -3.26 11.48
C GLY A 147 18.46 -2.97 10.68
N LEU A 148 18.58 -3.51 9.45
CA LEU A 148 19.70 -3.23 8.54
C LEU A 148 19.37 -2.11 7.53
N LEU A 149 18.11 -1.67 7.46
CA LEU A 149 17.67 -0.63 6.54
C LEU A 149 17.85 0.75 7.18
N ASP A 150 19.08 1.20 7.27
CA ASP A 150 19.45 2.55 7.65
C ASP A 150 19.63 3.46 6.41
N GLU A 151 19.93 4.74 6.62
CA GLU A 151 20.16 5.69 5.53
C GLU A 151 21.29 5.25 4.60
N GLY A 152 22.38 4.70 5.14
CA GLY A 152 23.52 4.20 4.36
C GLY A 152 23.16 3.00 3.49
N ALA A 153 22.24 2.15 3.94
CA ALA A 153 21.74 1.03 3.13
C ALA A 153 20.95 1.52 1.90
N TYR A 154 20.13 2.55 2.05
CA TYR A 154 19.37 3.13 0.92
C TYR A 154 20.29 3.81 -0.08
N ASP A 155 21.28 4.57 0.37
CA ASP A 155 22.29 5.17 -0.51
C ASP A 155 23.05 4.10 -1.29
N CYS A 156 23.45 3.01 -0.62
CA CYS A 156 24.12 1.88 -1.25
C CYS A 156 23.22 1.19 -2.28
N LEU A 157 21.94 0.96 -1.99
CA LEU A 157 20.98 0.35 -2.92
C LEU A 157 20.79 1.19 -4.17
N LEU A 158 20.70 2.50 -4.05
CA LEU A 158 20.60 3.42 -5.19
C LEU A 158 21.87 3.40 -6.04
N TYR A 159 23.05 3.37 -5.42
CA TYR A 159 24.33 3.34 -6.13
C TYR A 159 24.59 2.01 -6.84
N THR A 160 24.19 0.90 -6.22
CA THR A 160 24.43 -0.46 -6.75
C THR A 160 23.35 -0.98 -7.66
N SER A 161 22.25 -0.24 -7.83
CA SER A 161 21.17 -0.63 -8.76
C SER A 161 21.72 -0.68 -10.19
N PRO A 162 21.53 -1.80 -10.92
CA PRO A 162 22.04 -1.93 -12.29
C PRO A 162 21.39 -0.89 -13.19
N SER A 163 22.22 -0.02 -13.76
CA SER A 163 21.80 0.96 -14.76
C SER A 163 21.82 0.35 -16.16
N PRO A 164 20.93 0.75 -17.07
CA PRO A 164 21.05 0.39 -18.49
C PRO A 164 22.41 0.72 -19.11
N ARG A 165 23.12 1.72 -18.56
CA ARG A 165 24.47 2.10 -18.98
C ARG A 165 25.56 1.09 -18.58
N ASP A 166 25.31 0.24 -17.57
CA ASP A 166 26.28 -0.75 -17.10
C ASP A 166 26.36 -1.97 -18.02
N ARG A 167 25.39 -2.14 -18.94
CA ARG A 167 25.37 -3.19 -19.95
C ARG A 167 26.23 -2.88 -21.20
N THR A 168 26.79 -1.70 -21.29
CA THR A 168 27.56 -1.22 -22.45
C THR A 168 29.04 -1.08 -22.16
N ARG A 169 29.53 -1.67 -21.08
CA ARG A 169 30.97 -1.74 -20.74
C ARG A 169 31.48 -3.15 -20.78
#